data_600137c16b8834b8049518838c8dddaf
#
_entry.id   600137c16b8834b8049518838c8dddaf
#
_cell.length_a   1.000
_cell.length_b   1.000
_cell.length_c   1.000
_cell.angle_alpha   90.00
_cell.angle_beta   90.00
_cell.angle_gamma   90.00
#
_symmetry.space_group_name_H-M   'P 1'
#
loop_
_entity.id
_entity.type
_entity.pdbx_description
1 polymer ?
#
loop_
_entity_poly.entity_id
_entity_poly.type
_entity_poly.pdbx_seq_one_letter_code
_entity_poly.pdbx_strand_id
1 'polypeptide(L)'
;ELAGASRTLTWPKPQAIELPWPATPGELRLTQQGGGKPWVTLTSRAAVPLQAAINSGYTIRQRVAPLQQAVPGKWTRGDLARVTLTIDAQADMGWVVVDAPLPAGATVLGSGLLGESTLLDRDKRSAGSAWLAFEERPHDRYRAYYAWVPKGHFTLEYTLRLNQAGRFKLPTTRVEAMYQPEQ
;
A
#
# COMPACT_ATOMS: atom_id res chain seq x y z
N GLU A 1 -25.91 11.43 21.70
CA GLU A 1 -25.10 12.59 22.10
C GLU A 1 -23.63 12.25 21.90
N LEU A 2 -22.89 13.12 21.24
CA LEU A 2 -21.46 13.00 21.07
C LEU A 2 -20.84 14.38 21.28
N ALA A 3 -19.84 14.48 22.18
CA ALA A 3 -19.11 15.73 22.48
C ALA A 3 -20.04 16.93 22.76
N GLY A 4 -21.15 16.72 23.48
CA GLY A 4 -22.12 17.76 23.81
C GLY A 4 -23.15 18.06 22.71
N ALA A 5 -23.01 17.51 21.50
CA ALA A 5 -24.03 17.64 20.46
C ALA A 5 -25.06 16.51 20.55
N SER A 6 -26.33 16.86 20.66
CA SER A 6 -27.45 15.90 20.68
C SER A 6 -28.24 15.94 19.38
N ARG A 7 -28.60 14.76 18.89
CA ARG A 7 -29.49 14.60 17.73
C ARG A 7 -30.62 13.63 18.06
N THR A 8 -31.83 13.97 17.71
CA THR A 8 -33.00 13.11 17.90
C THR A 8 -33.43 12.55 16.54
N LEU A 9 -33.62 11.25 16.48
CA LEU A 9 -34.17 10.53 15.34
C LEU A 9 -35.56 9.99 15.70
N THR A 10 -36.50 10.15 14.79
CA THR A 10 -37.90 9.75 15.04
C THR A 10 -38.31 8.63 14.09
N TRP A 11 -38.86 7.56 14.64
CA TRP A 11 -39.43 6.45 13.86
C TRP A 11 -40.76 6.86 13.18
N PRO A 12 -41.16 6.17 12.09
CA PRO A 12 -40.78 4.79 11.67
C PRO A 12 -39.78 4.69 10.51
N LYS A 13 -39.22 5.77 10.01
CA LYS A 13 -38.32 5.70 8.86
C LYS A 13 -36.88 5.43 9.27
N PRO A 14 -36.15 4.51 8.59
CA PRO A 14 -34.71 4.39 8.76
C PRO A 14 -34.04 5.72 8.45
N GLN A 15 -33.19 6.17 9.33
CA GLN A 15 -32.46 7.42 9.17
C GLN A 15 -30.97 7.16 9.43
N ALA A 16 -30.13 7.76 8.63
CA ALA A 16 -28.69 7.80 8.85
C ALA A 16 -28.29 9.25 9.13
N ILE A 17 -27.44 9.43 10.11
CA ILE A 17 -26.81 10.73 10.40
C ILE A 17 -25.31 10.58 10.41
N GLU A 18 -24.65 11.58 9.87
CA GLU A 18 -23.20 11.71 9.94
C GLU A 18 -22.85 12.63 11.11
N LEU A 19 -21.93 12.19 11.93
CA LEU A 19 -21.39 12.96 13.06
C LEU A 19 -19.92 13.25 12.74
N PRO A 20 -19.47 14.50 12.88
CA PRO A 20 -18.05 14.80 12.73
C PRO A 20 -17.26 14.15 13.87
N TRP A 21 -16.01 13.81 13.58
CA TRP A 21 -15.09 13.33 14.62
C TRP A 21 -14.89 14.42 15.67
N PRO A 22 -15.03 14.07 16.95
CA PRO A 22 -14.74 15.02 18.02
C PRO A 22 -13.24 15.32 18.07
N ALA A 23 -12.88 16.55 18.42
CA ALA A 23 -11.49 16.97 18.57
C ALA A 23 -10.74 16.24 19.71
N THR A 24 -11.48 15.75 20.67
CA THR A 24 -10.96 14.99 21.82
C THR A 24 -11.70 13.66 21.95
N PRO A 25 -11.08 12.62 22.56
CA PRO A 25 -11.78 11.38 22.85
C PRO A 25 -13.07 11.65 23.61
N GLY A 26 -14.16 11.05 23.18
CA GLY A 26 -15.49 11.25 23.76
C GLY A 26 -16.32 9.99 23.71
N GLU A 27 -17.38 9.97 24.49
CA GLU A 27 -18.35 8.88 24.55
C GLU A 27 -19.55 9.18 23.66
N LEU A 28 -19.94 8.22 22.80
CA LEU A 28 -21.21 8.27 22.08
C LEU A 28 -22.30 7.64 22.95
N ARG A 29 -23.22 8.46 23.40
CA ARG A 29 -24.38 8.00 24.21
C ARG A 29 -25.63 7.91 23.35
N LEU A 30 -26.24 6.72 23.32
CA LEU A 30 -27.49 6.45 22.61
C LEU A 30 -28.57 6.22 23.65
N THR A 31 -29.67 6.97 23.57
CA THR A 31 -30.83 6.83 24.47
C THR A 31 -32.08 6.60 23.63
N GLN A 32 -32.85 5.57 23.95
CA GLN A 32 -34.12 5.30 23.32
C GLN A 32 -35.25 5.74 24.25
N GLN A 33 -36.29 6.36 23.67
CA GLN A 33 -37.53 6.69 24.35
C GLN A 33 -38.71 6.05 23.59
N GLY A 34 -39.65 5.45 24.30
CA GLY A 34 -40.80 4.75 23.74
C GLY A 34 -40.65 3.23 23.69
N GLY A 35 -41.67 2.56 23.16
CA GLY A 35 -41.71 1.11 23.02
C GLY A 35 -40.93 0.61 21.83
N GLY A 36 -40.50 -0.65 21.88
CA GLY A 36 -39.77 -1.32 20.80
C GLY A 36 -38.28 -1.53 21.07
N LYS A 37 -37.62 -2.24 20.17
CA LYS A 37 -36.15 -2.54 20.22
C LYS A 37 -35.52 -2.19 18.88
N PRO A 38 -35.13 -0.92 18.67
CA PRO A 38 -34.52 -0.52 17.41
C PRO A 38 -33.13 -1.12 17.23
N TRP A 39 -32.79 -1.43 16.00
CA TRP A 39 -31.41 -1.74 15.62
C TRP A 39 -30.66 -0.46 15.29
N VAL A 40 -29.47 -0.33 15.83
CA VAL A 40 -28.56 0.77 15.55
C VAL A 40 -27.27 0.21 15.02
N THR A 41 -26.85 0.69 13.85
CA THR A 41 -25.54 0.37 13.28
C THR A 41 -24.66 1.61 13.36
N LEU A 42 -23.51 1.47 13.98
CA LEU A 42 -22.50 2.51 14.06
C LEU A 42 -21.35 2.15 13.12
N THR A 43 -21.08 3.03 12.16
CA THR A 43 -19.93 2.90 11.28
C THR A 43 -19.00 4.06 11.49
N SER A 44 -17.75 3.78 11.82
CA SER A 44 -16.71 4.78 12.03
C SER A 44 -15.65 4.64 10.94
N ARG A 45 -15.30 5.75 10.28
CA ARG A 45 -14.29 5.80 9.23
C ARG A 45 -13.29 6.91 9.52
N ALA A 46 -12.02 6.58 9.54
CA ALA A 46 -10.95 7.55 9.71
C ALA A 46 -9.76 7.19 8.83
N ALA A 47 -9.12 8.20 8.27
CA ALA A 47 -7.82 8.05 7.65
C ALA A 47 -6.75 8.17 8.72
N VAL A 48 -6.24 7.03 9.19
CA VAL A 48 -5.20 6.98 10.22
C VAL A 48 -3.87 6.69 9.53
N PRO A 49 -2.83 7.53 9.74
CA PRO A 49 -1.51 7.22 9.22
C PRO A 49 -1.01 5.88 9.76
N LEU A 50 -0.54 5.02 8.87
CA LEU A 50 0.05 3.74 9.24
C LEU A 50 1.36 3.99 10.00
N GLN A 51 1.41 3.60 11.27
CA GLN A 51 2.57 3.76 12.15
C GLN A 51 3.44 2.50 12.24
N ALA A 52 2.86 1.36 11.91
CA ALA A 52 3.54 0.06 11.90
C ALA A 52 3.12 -0.75 10.68
N ALA A 53 3.95 -1.69 10.25
CA ALA A 53 3.60 -2.60 9.19
C ALA A 53 2.39 -3.45 9.61
N ILE A 54 1.42 -3.59 8.69
CA ILE A 54 0.30 -4.52 8.83
C ILE A 54 0.63 -5.74 7.97
N ASN A 55 0.63 -6.91 8.59
CA ASN A 55 0.90 -8.18 7.92
C ASN A 55 -0.39 -9.01 7.95
N SER A 56 -0.96 -9.22 6.76
CA SER A 56 -2.09 -10.12 6.57
C SER A 56 -1.78 -10.99 5.36
N GLY A 57 -1.31 -12.22 5.61
CA GLY A 57 -0.88 -13.15 4.56
C GLY A 57 0.50 -12.87 3.94
N TYR A 58 0.99 -11.63 4.00
CA TYR A 58 2.29 -11.22 3.44
C TYR A 58 3.11 -10.40 4.42
N THR A 59 4.43 -10.59 4.35
CA THR A 59 5.40 -9.71 5.02
C THR A 59 6.32 -9.10 3.97
N ILE A 60 6.53 -7.78 4.03
CA ILE A 60 7.36 -7.04 3.07
C ILE A 60 8.56 -6.43 3.79
N ARG A 61 9.73 -6.59 3.20
CA ARG A 61 10.94 -5.86 3.58
C ARG A 61 11.47 -5.12 2.37
N GLN A 62 11.69 -3.82 2.53
CA GLN A 62 12.23 -2.96 1.48
C GLN A 62 13.66 -2.55 1.80
N ARG A 63 14.54 -2.70 0.82
CA ARG A 63 15.90 -2.21 0.85
C ARG A 63 16.14 -1.29 -0.33
N VAL A 64 16.76 -0.14 -0.07
CA VAL A 64 17.21 0.80 -1.09
C VAL A 64 18.74 0.88 -1.02
N ALA A 65 19.39 0.61 -2.13
CA ALA A 65 20.85 0.63 -2.24
C ALA A 65 21.27 1.52 -3.41
N PRO A 66 22.38 2.26 -3.29
CA PRO A 66 22.92 3.01 -4.41
C PRO A 66 23.47 2.06 -5.48
N LEU A 67 23.11 2.31 -6.73
CA LEU A 67 23.77 1.74 -7.90
C LEU A 67 24.85 2.68 -8.45
N GLN A 68 24.52 3.97 -8.48
CA GLN A 68 25.42 5.02 -8.92
C GLN A 68 25.15 6.26 -8.06
N GLN A 69 26.17 6.79 -7.44
CA GLN A 69 26.12 8.03 -6.67
C GLN A 69 27.20 8.99 -7.15
N ALA A 70 26.82 10.25 -7.38
CA ALA A 70 27.79 11.29 -7.67
C ALA A 70 28.62 11.64 -6.43
N VAL A 71 28.04 11.56 -5.23
CA VAL A 71 28.70 11.80 -3.96
C VAL A 71 28.45 10.61 -3.04
N PRO A 72 29.49 9.83 -2.67
CA PRO A 72 29.32 8.68 -1.78
C PRO A 72 28.59 9.04 -0.48
N GLY A 73 27.58 8.24 -0.12
CA GLY A 73 26.81 8.41 1.10
C GLY A 73 25.77 9.54 1.09
N LYS A 74 25.60 10.24 -0.02
CA LYS A 74 24.57 11.28 -0.19
C LYS A 74 23.78 11.05 -1.46
N TRP A 75 22.47 11.17 -1.37
CA TRP A 75 21.61 11.14 -2.54
C TRP A 75 21.62 12.49 -3.25
N THR A 76 21.92 12.48 -4.54
CA THR A 76 21.96 13.67 -5.39
C THR A 76 21.09 13.48 -6.63
N ARG A 77 20.79 14.59 -7.29
CA ARG A 77 20.05 14.56 -8.56
C ARG A 77 20.82 13.76 -9.61
N GLY A 78 20.15 12.83 -10.27
CA GLY A 78 20.74 11.97 -11.29
C GLY A 78 21.21 10.62 -10.77
N ASP A 79 21.32 10.44 -9.47
CA ASP A 79 21.74 9.18 -8.85
C ASP A 79 20.77 8.05 -9.16
N LEU A 80 21.32 6.84 -9.21
CA LEU A 80 20.56 5.60 -9.42
C LEU A 80 20.50 4.81 -8.12
N ALA A 81 19.29 4.40 -7.79
CA ALA A 81 18.99 3.57 -6.63
C ALA A 81 18.35 2.25 -7.06
N ARG A 82 18.83 1.14 -6.52
CA ARG A 82 18.15 -0.15 -6.62
C ARG A 82 17.22 -0.31 -5.42
N VAL A 83 15.97 -0.61 -5.70
CA VAL A 83 14.98 -0.99 -4.71
C VAL A 83 14.78 -2.49 -4.80
N THR A 84 14.98 -3.19 -3.69
CA THR A 84 14.71 -4.62 -3.55
C THR A 84 13.59 -4.80 -2.54
N LEU A 85 12.50 -5.41 -2.96
CA LEU A 85 11.40 -5.85 -2.11
C LEU A 85 11.54 -7.35 -1.89
N THR A 86 11.71 -7.74 -0.64
CA THR A 86 11.64 -9.15 -0.24
C THR A 86 10.27 -9.39 0.37
N ILE A 87 9.51 -10.28 -0.24
CA ILE A 87 8.12 -10.57 0.12
C ILE A 87 8.05 -12.02 0.58
N ASP A 88 7.44 -12.23 1.73
CA ASP A 88 7.19 -13.56 2.29
C ASP A 88 5.68 -13.82 2.27
N ALA A 89 5.25 -14.83 1.53
CA ALA A 89 3.86 -15.26 1.41
C ALA A 89 3.59 -16.43 2.34
N GLN A 90 2.56 -16.34 3.18
CA GLN A 90 2.22 -17.36 4.16
C GLN A 90 1.48 -18.57 3.55
N ALA A 91 0.88 -18.38 2.36
CA ALA A 91 0.15 -19.39 1.62
C ALA A 91 0.34 -19.20 0.12
N ASP A 92 -0.02 -20.24 -0.64
CA ASP A 92 -0.10 -20.16 -2.10
C ASP A 92 -1.26 -19.24 -2.51
N MET A 93 -1.00 -18.29 -3.41
CA MET A 93 -1.98 -17.33 -3.85
C MET A 93 -1.96 -17.10 -5.35
N GLY A 94 -3.15 -17.05 -5.94
CA GLY A 94 -3.33 -16.60 -7.32
C GLY A 94 -3.61 -15.11 -7.40
N TRP A 95 -3.13 -14.48 -8.46
CA TRP A 95 -3.37 -13.07 -8.77
C TRP A 95 -3.04 -12.11 -7.62
N VAL A 96 -1.74 -11.96 -7.40
CA VAL A 96 -1.18 -11.07 -6.38
C VAL A 96 -0.65 -9.81 -7.05
N VAL A 97 -0.92 -8.65 -6.47
CA VAL A 97 -0.36 -7.37 -6.89
C VAL A 97 0.59 -6.83 -5.84
N VAL A 98 1.76 -6.41 -6.28
CA VAL A 98 2.71 -5.61 -5.50
C VAL A 98 2.62 -4.18 -5.99
N ASP A 99 2.16 -3.26 -5.16
CA ASP A 99 2.06 -1.82 -5.45
C ASP A 99 3.11 -1.07 -4.63
N ALA A 100 4.14 -0.60 -5.31
CA ALA A 100 5.28 0.08 -4.72
C ALA A 100 5.31 1.55 -5.17
N PRO A 101 4.84 2.49 -4.33
CA PRO A 101 4.91 3.92 -4.63
C PRO A 101 6.35 4.41 -4.79
N LEU A 102 6.53 5.40 -5.64
CA LEU A 102 7.81 6.06 -5.88
C LEU A 102 7.90 7.36 -5.08
N PRO A 103 9.09 7.74 -4.61
CA PRO A 103 9.27 9.08 -4.08
C PRO A 103 9.03 10.10 -5.18
N ALA A 104 8.34 11.19 -4.87
CA ALA A 104 8.11 12.26 -5.83
C ALA A 104 9.45 12.75 -6.41
N GLY A 105 9.49 12.95 -7.72
CA GLY A 105 10.71 13.32 -8.42
C GLY A 105 11.67 12.17 -8.72
N ALA A 106 11.28 10.92 -8.52
CA ALA A 106 11.98 9.75 -9.02
C ALA A 106 11.22 9.11 -10.20
N THR A 107 11.93 8.40 -11.05
CA THR A 107 11.36 7.60 -12.15
C THR A 107 11.95 6.21 -12.15
N VAL A 108 11.13 5.21 -12.50
CA VAL A 108 11.63 3.84 -12.72
C VAL A 108 12.38 3.80 -14.04
N LEU A 109 13.58 3.22 -14.00
CA LEU A 109 14.35 2.98 -15.22
C LEU A 109 13.93 1.65 -15.89
N GLY A 110 14.05 1.64 -17.20
CA GLY A 110 13.70 0.52 -18.08
C GLY A 110 12.39 0.76 -18.81
N SER A 111 12.37 0.44 -20.10
CA SER A 111 11.25 0.78 -21.00
C SER A 111 10.05 -0.15 -20.85
N GLY A 112 10.17 -1.29 -20.17
CA GLY A 112 9.14 -2.33 -20.21
C GLY A 112 8.91 -2.94 -21.59
N LEU A 113 9.57 -2.42 -22.61
CA LEU A 113 9.54 -2.95 -23.95
C LEU A 113 10.52 -4.15 -24.04
N LEU A 114 10.03 -5.24 -24.56
CA LEU A 114 10.72 -6.52 -24.76
C LEU A 114 11.95 -6.40 -25.69
N GLY A 115 12.93 -5.62 -25.36
CA GLY A 115 14.08 -5.47 -26.28
C GLY A 115 15.39 -4.99 -25.66
N GLU A 116 15.34 -4.20 -24.60
CA GLU A 116 16.55 -3.60 -24.05
C GLU A 116 17.04 -4.19 -22.72
N SER A 117 16.33 -5.11 -22.13
CA SER A 117 16.65 -5.53 -20.77
C SER A 117 16.94 -7.02 -20.58
N THR A 118 17.35 -7.74 -21.61
CA THR A 118 17.77 -9.15 -21.45
C THR A 118 18.91 -9.32 -20.42
N LEU A 119 19.72 -8.31 -20.20
CA LEU A 119 20.73 -8.32 -19.15
C LEU A 119 20.17 -7.91 -17.78
N LEU A 120 19.19 -7.00 -17.73
CA LEU A 120 18.49 -6.58 -16.51
C LEU A 120 17.34 -7.54 -16.16
N ASP A 121 16.73 -8.18 -17.13
CA ASP A 121 15.64 -9.16 -16.92
C ASP A 121 16.13 -10.52 -16.43
N ARG A 122 17.39 -10.89 -16.65
CA ARG A 122 17.95 -12.11 -16.05
C ARG A 122 18.01 -12.05 -14.54
N ASP A 123 18.31 -10.87 -13.99
CA ASP A 123 18.31 -10.68 -12.52
C ASP A 123 16.90 -10.55 -11.95
N LYS A 124 15.90 -10.14 -12.76
CA LYS A 124 14.50 -10.00 -12.32
C LYS A 124 13.73 -11.30 -12.26
N ARG A 125 14.18 -12.35 -12.91
CA ARG A 125 13.50 -13.66 -12.97
C ARG A 125 13.70 -14.49 -11.72
N SER A 126 14.13 -13.87 -10.63
CA SER A 126 13.87 -14.55 -9.48
C SER A 126 14.79 -15.13 -8.59
N ALA A 127 14.59 -14.76 -7.55
CA ALA A 127 14.74 -15.59 -6.40
C ALA A 127 13.35 -16.00 -5.89
N GLY A 128 12.76 -16.99 -6.52
CA GLY A 128 11.49 -17.55 -6.08
C GLY A 128 10.62 -18.04 -7.25
N SER A 129 9.72 -18.98 -6.99
CA SER A 129 8.82 -19.60 -7.97
C SER A 129 7.56 -18.77 -8.27
N ALA A 130 7.56 -17.46 -7.96
CA ALA A 130 6.46 -16.57 -8.28
C ALA A 130 6.41 -16.23 -9.77
N TRP A 131 5.23 -16.32 -10.39
CA TRP A 131 5.04 -16.11 -11.83
C TRP A 131 4.57 -14.70 -12.11
N LEU A 132 5.51 -13.84 -12.50
CA LEU A 132 5.22 -12.49 -12.94
C LEU A 132 4.43 -12.53 -14.25
N ALA A 133 3.23 -11.94 -14.25
CA ALA A 133 2.36 -11.87 -15.41
C ALA A 133 2.50 -10.54 -16.14
N PHE A 134 2.58 -9.42 -15.39
CA PHE A 134 2.60 -8.09 -15.96
C PHE A 134 3.26 -7.07 -15.02
N GLU A 135 3.83 -6.01 -15.59
CA GLU A 135 4.39 -4.87 -14.86
C GLU A 135 3.82 -3.56 -15.39
N GLU A 136 3.52 -2.64 -14.48
CA GLU A 136 3.15 -1.26 -14.77
C GLU A 136 4.16 -0.30 -14.15
N ARG A 137 4.49 0.77 -14.88
CA ARG A 137 5.46 1.79 -14.45
C ARG A 137 4.91 3.19 -14.67
N PRO A 138 3.77 3.55 -14.06
CA PRO A 138 3.31 4.92 -14.07
C PRO A 138 4.31 5.82 -13.34
N HIS A 139 4.15 7.13 -13.45
CA HIS A 139 5.09 8.10 -12.92
C HIS A 139 5.19 8.15 -11.39
N ASP A 140 4.19 7.62 -10.69
CA ASP A 140 4.06 7.69 -9.22
C ASP A 140 4.27 6.36 -8.51
N ARG A 141 4.36 5.25 -9.26
CA ARG A 141 4.49 3.91 -8.67
C ARG A 141 5.08 2.88 -9.62
N TYR A 142 5.47 1.77 -9.05
CA TYR A 142 5.80 0.55 -9.76
C TYR A 142 4.83 -0.54 -9.30
N ARG A 143 4.18 -1.24 -10.25
CA ARG A 143 3.29 -2.36 -9.96
C ARG A 143 3.75 -3.61 -10.66
N ALA A 144 3.72 -4.72 -9.93
CA ALA A 144 3.98 -6.05 -10.47
C ALA A 144 2.79 -6.96 -10.16
N TYR A 145 2.28 -7.60 -11.19
CA TYR A 145 1.16 -8.53 -11.11
C TYR A 145 1.68 -9.94 -11.30
N TYR A 146 1.39 -10.79 -10.34
CA TYR A 146 1.77 -12.20 -10.35
C TYR A 146 0.54 -13.05 -10.57
N ALA A 147 0.58 -13.94 -11.59
CA ALA A 147 -0.48 -14.92 -11.81
C ALA A 147 -0.54 -15.96 -10.69
N TRP A 148 0.64 -16.28 -10.13
CA TRP A 148 0.79 -17.24 -9.04
C TRP A 148 1.97 -16.87 -8.16
N VAL A 149 1.74 -16.92 -6.84
CA VAL A 149 2.76 -16.77 -5.80
C VAL A 149 2.66 -17.97 -4.88
N PRO A 150 3.67 -18.85 -4.84
CA PRO A 150 3.70 -19.95 -3.89
C PRO A 150 4.04 -19.45 -2.50
N LYS A 151 3.68 -20.23 -1.50
CA LYS A 151 4.13 -20.02 -0.13
C LYS A 151 5.66 -19.96 -0.06
N GLY A 152 6.18 -19.00 0.68
CA GLY A 152 7.60 -18.74 0.82
C GLY A 152 7.98 -17.33 0.37
N HIS A 153 9.25 -17.11 0.10
CA HIS A 153 9.71 -15.77 -0.23
C HIS A 153 10.10 -15.64 -1.70
N PHE A 154 9.81 -14.46 -2.22
CA PHE A 154 10.27 -14.01 -3.52
C PHE A 154 10.76 -12.58 -3.45
N THR A 155 11.55 -12.17 -4.42
CA THR A 155 12.08 -10.82 -4.51
C THR A 155 11.62 -10.12 -5.75
N LEU A 156 11.38 -8.83 -5.62
CA LEU A 156 11.08 -7.92 -6.71
C LEU A 156 12.08 -6.77 -6.68
N GLU A 157 12.77 -6.55 -7.80
CA GLU A 157 13.76 -5.48 -7.91
C GLU A 157 13.41 -4.52 -9.03
N TYR A 158 13.66 -3.23 -8.78
CA TYR A 158 13.57 -2.19 -9.80
C TYR A 158 14.58 -1.08 -9.51
N THR A 159 14.93 -0.35 -10.55
CA THR A 159 15.89 0.75 -10.46
C THR A 159 15.18 2.09 -10.58
N LEU A 160 15.53 3.01 -9.70
CA LEU A 160 15.05 4.38 -9.70
C LEU A 160 16.16 5.33 -10.13
N ARG A 161 15.77 6.37 -10.88
CA ARG A 161 16.57 7.56 -11.08
C ARG A 161 15.99 8.70 -10.27
N LEU A 162 16.82 9.38 -9.49
CA LEU A 162 16.44 10.53 -8.68
C LEU A 162 16.56 11.79 -9.51
N ASN A 163 15.44 12.38 -9.93
CA ASN A 163 15.46 13.54 -10.84
C ASN A 163 15.38 14.88 -10.11
N GLN A 164 14.95 14.88 -8.86
CA GLN A 164 14.77 16.10 -8.07
C GLN A 164 15.35 15.93 -6.67
N ALA A 165 15.95 17.03 -6.16
CA ALA A 165 16.35 17.13 -4.77
C ALA A 165 15.16 17.59 -3.92
N GLY A 166 15.03 17.04 -2.70
CA GLY A 166 13.94 17.43 -1.80
C GLY A 166 13.73 16.41 -0.68
N ARG A 167 12.77 16.71 0.17
CA ARG A 167 12.29 15.80 1.19
C ARG A 167 10.87 15.36 0.81
N PHE A 168 10.70 14.09 0.49
CA PHE A 168 9.44 13.54 0.01
C PHE A 168 8.90 12.52 1.00
N LYS A 169 7.57 12.51 1.18
CA LYS A 169 6.89 11.40 1.85
C LYS A 169 6.73 10.26 0.87
N LEU A 170 7.18 9.08 1.26
CA LEU A 170 6.98 7.86 0.50
C LEU A 170 5.77 7.12 1.09
N PRO A 171 4.70 6.90 0.31
CA PRO A 171 3.60 6.05 0.74
C PRO A 171 4.06 4.61 0.96
N THR A 172 3.25 3.83 1.68
CA THR A 172 3.57 2.45 2.04
C THR A 172 3.46 1.54 0.82
N THR A 173 4.43 0.65 0.63
CA THR A 173 4.33 -0.46 -0.32
C THR A 173 3.29 -1.46 0.16
N ARG A 174 2.46 -1.97 -0.75
CA ARG A 174 1.38 -2.92 -0.47
C ARG A 174 1.54 -4.17 -1.31
N VAL A 175 1.19 -5.30 -0.71
CA VAL A 175 1.03 -6.59 -1.40
C VAL A 175 -0.33 -7.12 -1.02
N GLU A 176 -1.12 -7.49 -2.00
CA GLU A 176 -2.47 -8.01 -1.77
C GLU A 176 -2.86 -9.04 -2.82
N ALA A 177 -3.63 -10.04 -2.41
CA ALA A 177 -4.29 -10.95 -3.33
C ALA A 177 -5.54 -10.27 -3.92
N MET A 178 -5.61 -10.15 -5.24
CA MET A 178 -6.68 -9.39 -5.92
C MET A 178 -8.09 -9.92 -5.66
N TYR A 179 -8.21 -11.23 -5.42
CA TYR A 179 -9.50 -11.88 -5.15
C TYR A 179 -9.73 -12.23 -3.69
N GLN A 180 -8.76 -11.95 -2.83
CA GLN A 180 -8.84 -12.15 -1.38
C GLN A 180 -8.13 -10.98 -0.67
N PRO A 181 -8.69 -9.77 -0.76
CA PRO A 181 -8.02 -8.55 -0.27
C PRO A 181 -7.88 -8.49 1.26
N GLU A 182 -8.42 -9.45 1.97
CA GLU A 182 -8.31 -9.59 3.44
C GLU A 182 -7.00 -10.25 3.87
N GLN A 183 -6.24 -10.78 2.90
CA GLN A 183 -4.96 -11.44 3.10
C GLN A 183 -3.81 -10.63 2.53
#